data_9096562e92c75dc27cb7a1652d6defa5
#
_entry.id   9096562e92c75dc27cb7a1652d6defa5
#
_cell.length_a   1.000
_cell.length_b   1.000
_cell.length_c   1.000
_cell.angle_alpha   90.00
_cell.angle_beta   90.00
_cell.angle_gamma   90.00
#
_symmetry.space_group_name_H-M   'P 1'
#
loop_
_entity.id
_entity.type
_entity.pdbx_description
1 polymer ?
#
loop_
_entity_poly.entity_id
_entity_poly.type
_entity_poly.pdbx_seq_one_letter_code
_entity_poly.pdbx_strand_id
1 'polypeptide(L)'
;DHALLECGPDVAAADAEFARLDWPTLIGDAVASVPDEWLAADSEVWGDQHAVRAAYGQFLMARIAARRIWVPALVEAVDSGPTRDALGHRVSARQSSGPPEWIPELTIGREGA
;
A
#
# COMPACT_ATOMS: atom_id res chain seq x y z
N ASP A 1 -5.59 10.56 -8.05
CA ASP A 1 -6.68 10.40 -7.07
C ASP A 1 -6.56 9.05 -6.37
N HIS A 2 -6.32 9.06 -5.07
CA HIS A 2 -6.24 7.85 -4.26
C HIS A 2 -7.52 7.73 -3.42
N ALA A 3 -8.19 6.58 -3.49
CA ALA A 3 -9.48 6.37 -2.82
C ALA A 3 -9.48 6.66 -1.30
N LEU A 4 -8.34 6.49 -0.64
CA LEU A 4 -8.19 6.73 0.81
C LEU A 4 -8.01 8.20 1.18
N LEU A 5 -7.65 9.09 0.24
CA LEU A 5 -7.53 10.52 0.52
C LEU A 5 -8.87 11.13 0.91
N GLU A 6 -9.94 10.60 0.34
CA GLU A 6 -11.30 11.05 0.62
C GLU A 6 -11.75 10.76 2.06
N CYS A 7 -11.08 9.85 2.78
CA CYS A 7 -11.38 9.53 4.17
C CYS A 7 -10.83 10.56 5.18
N GLY A 8 -10.08 11.57 4.71
CA GLY A 8 -9.48 12.60 5.56
C GLY A 8 -8.49 12.03 6.60
N PRO A 9 -7.52 11.18 6.20
CA PRO A 9 -6.58 10.60 7.15
C PRO A 9 -5.68 11.67 7.77
N ASP A 10 -5.30 11.49 9.04
CA ASP A 10 -4.29 12.32 9.68
C ASP A 10 -2.88 11.89 9.24
N VAL A 11 -2.47 12.38 8.07
CA VAL A 11 -1.19 12.04 7.45
C VAL A 11 -0.01 12.54 8.30
N ALA A 12 -0.13 13.71 8.91
CA ALA A 12 0.95 14.30 9.73
C ALA A 12 1.22 13.45 10.97
N ALA A 13 0.17 13.02 11.68
CA ALA A 13 0.31 12.14 12.83
C ALA A 13 0.89 10.78 12.43
N ALA A 14 0.42 10.20 11.34
CA ALA A 14 0.93 8.93 10.82
C ALA A 14 2.41 9.04 10.40
N ASP A 15 2.83 10.13 9.76
CA ASP A 15 4.23 10.37 9.39
C ASP A 15 5.12 10.53 10.62
N ALA A 16 4.63 11.19 11.67
CA ALA A 16 5.36 11.34 12.91
C ALA A 16 5.62 10.01 13.63
N GLU A 17 4.63 9.11 13.64
CA GLU A 17 4.79 7.75 14.18
C GLU A 17 5.70 6.91 13.29
N PHE A 18 5.52 6.96 11.99
CA PHE A 18 6.36 6.31 11.01
C PHE A 18 7.83 6.69 11.14
N ALA A 19 8.12 7.97 11.44
CA ALA A 19 9.47 8.48 11.62
C ALA A 19 10.20 7.89 12.84
N ARG A 20 9.48 7.36 13.82
CA ARG A 20 10.05 6.79 15.06
C ARG A 20 10.50 5.34 14.91
N LEU A 21 10.09 4.67 13.84
CA LEU A 21 10.39 3.26 13.63
C LEU A 21 11.85 3.06 13.20
N ASP A 22 12.45 1.96 13.64
CA ASP A 22 13.78 1.54 13.21
C ASP A 22 13.69 0.85 11.84
N TRP A 23 13.60 1.66 10.80
CA TRP A 23 13.42 1.19 9.42
C TRP A 23 14.54 0.29 8.93
N PRO A 24 15.83 0.54 9.20
CA PRO A 24 16.89 -0.37 8.79
C PRO A 24 16.68 -1.80 9.30
N THR A 25 16.36 -1.96 10.57
CA THR A 25 16.09 -3.27 11.16
C THR A 25 14.82 -3.90 10.60
N LEU A 26 13.70 -3.15 10.54
CA LEU A 26 12.43 -3.65 10.04
C LEU A 26 12.53 -4.11 8.57
N ILE A 27 13.19 -3.34 7.71
CA ILE A 27 13.39 -3.70 6.31
C ILE A 27 14.33 -4.91 6.19
N GLY A 28 15.41 -4.93 6.96
CA GLY A 28 16.33 -6.06 6.98
C GLY A 28 15.63 -7.36 7.31
N ASP A 29 14.84 -7.39 8.37
CA ASP A 29 14.07 -8.56 8.80
C ASP A 29 13.01 -8.96 7.76
N ALA A 30 12.27 -7.98 7.23
CA ALA A 30 11.25 -8.23 6.21
C ALA A 30 11.86 -8.86 4.95
N VAL A 31 12.95 -8.30 4.44
CA VAL A 31 13.63 -8.80 3.24
C VAL A 31 14.25 -10.18 3.49
N ALA A 32 14.80 -10.42 4.69
CA ALA A 32 15.33 -11.72 5.07
C ALA A 32 14.26 -12.81 5.16
N SER A 33 13.03 -12.45 5.51
CA SER A 33 11.90 -13.39 5.65
C SER A 33 11.30 -13.84 4.31
N VAL A 34 11.64 -13.18 3.20
CA VAL A 34 11.13 -13.58 1.87
C VAL A 34 11.74 -14.91 1.45
N PRO A 35 10.94 -15.92 1.06
CA PRO A 35 11.45 -17.21 0.61
C PRO A 35 12.35 -17.08 -0.64
N ASP A 36 13.38 -17.91 -0.73
CA ASP A 36 14.32 -17.89 -1.86
C ASP A 36 13.62 -18.17 -3.20
N GLU A 37 12.60 -19.02 -3.19
CA GLU A 37 11.84 -19.39 -4.37
C GLU A 37 11.13 -18.18 -5.02
N TRP A 38 10.76 -17.19 -4.21
CA TRP A 38 10.10 -15.97 -4.72
C TRP A 38 11.08 -15.02 -5.39
N LEU A 39 12.37 -15.15 -5.10
CA LEU A 39 13.44 -14.32 -5.64
C LEU A 39 14.13 -14.97 -6.86
N ALA A 40 13.76 -16.21 -7.21
CA ALA A 40 14.45 -16.98 -8.23
C ALA A 40 14.43 -16.29 -9.61
N ALA A 41 13.29 -15.72 -10.01
CA ALA A 41 13.17 -15.03 -11.29
C ALA A 41 14.05 -13.77 -11.36
N ASP A 42 14.13 -13.01 -10.26
CA ASP A 42 14.91 -11.78 -10.19
C ASP A 42 16.42 -12.07 -10.08
N SER A 43 16.80 -13.23 -9.54
CA SER A 43 18.21 -13.61 -9.38
C SER A 43 18.92 -13.84 -10.72
N GLU A 44 18.19 -14.18 -11.79
CA GLU A 44 18.74 -14.25 -13.15
C GLU A 44 19.24 -12.89 -13.64
N VAL A 45 18.63 -11.80 -13.19
CA VAL A 45 18.98 -10.42 -13.57
C VAL A 45 20.02 -9.83 -12.64
N TRP A 46 19.91 -10.10 -11.33
CA TRP A 46 20.72 -9.48 -10.28
C TRP A 46 21.91 -10.31 -9.79
N GLY A 47 21.99 -11.57 -10.20
CA GLY A 47 23.10 -12.47 -9.91
C GLY A 47 22.75 -13.59 -8.96
N ASP A 48 22.29 -13.30 -7.74
CA ASP A 48 21.84 -14.29 -6.76
C ASP A 48 20.76 -13.71 -5.82
N GLN A 49 20.17 -14.56 -5.00
CA GLN A 49 19.12 -14.14 -4.07
C GLN A 49 19.62 -13.12 -3.03
N HIS A 50 20.88 -13.17 -2.65
CA HIS A 50 21.47 -12.20 -1.74
C HIS A 50 21.53 -10.81 -2.38
N ALA A 51 21.95 -10.73 -3.64
CA ALA A 51 21.96 -9.48 -4.42
C ALA A 51 20.54 -8.92 -4.61
N VAL A 52 19.55 -9.78 -4.87
CA VAL A 52 18.14 -9.37 -4.98
C VAL A 52 17.65 -8.79 -3.65
N ARG A 53 17.90 -9.45 -2.52
CA ARG A 53 17.53 -8.93 -1.20
C ARG A 53 18.17 -7.57 -0.91
N ALA A 54 19.46 -7.43 -1.22
CA ALA A 54 20.17 -6.16 -1.06
C ALA A 54 19.54 -5.04 -1.91
N ALA A 55 19.17 -5.35 -3.15
CA ALA A 55 18.51 -4.40 -4.04
C ALA A 55 17.13 -3.96 -3.51
N TYR A 56 16.32 -4.89 -3.04
CA TYR A 56 15.03 -4.58 -2.41
C TYR A 56 15.19 -3.74 -1.14
N GLY A 57 16.16 -4.09 -0.28
CA GLY A 57 16.46 -3.31 0.92
C GLY A 57 16.84 -1.87 0.60
N GLN A 58 17.73 -1.67 -0.36
CA GLN A 58 18.15 -0.35 -0.82
C GLN A 58 16.98 0.45 -1.41
N PHE A 59 16.16 -0.20 -2.24
CA PHE A 59 14.98 0.44 -2.84
C PHE A 59 14.00 0.90 -1.76
N LEU A 60 13.67 0.06 -0.80
CA LEU A 60 12.73 0.40 0.28
C LEU A 60 13.28 1.51 1.16
N MET A 61 14.56 1.47 1.52
CA MET A 61 15.21 2.54 2.28
C MET A 61 15.19 3.88 1.53
N ALA A 62 15.45 3.86 0.22
CA ALA A 62 15.39 5.05 -0.61
C ALA A 62 13.97 5.64 -0.65
N ARG A 63 12.95 4.80 -0.74
CA ARG A 63 11.54 5.25 -0.68
C ARG A 63 11.19 5.89 0.65
N ILE A 64 11.64 5.32 1.76
CA ILE A 64 11.42 5.88 3.10
C ILE A 64 12.12 7.23 3.23
N ALA A 65 13.36 7.34 2.76
CA ALA A 65 14.09 8.61 2.78
C ALA A 65 13.41 9.69 1.91
N ALA A 66 12.81 9.29 0.79
CA ALA A 66 12.09 10.19 -0.12
C ALA A 66 10.73 10.70 0.47
N ARG A 67 10.26 10.19 1.61
CA ARG A 67 8.99 10.62 2.19
C ARG A 67 8.91 12.14 2.42
N ARG A 68 10.04 12.78 2.67
CA ARG A 68 10.13 14.25 2.83
C ARG A 68 9.66 15.01 1.59
N ILE A 69 9.65 14.36 0.43
CA ILE A 69 9.23 14.96 -0.83
C ILE A 69 7.73 14.77 -1.04
N TRP A 70 7.20 13.55 -0.80
CA TRP A 70 5.82 13.24 -1.14
C TRP A 70 4.82 13.42 0.02
N VAL A 71 5.26 13.35 1.30
CA VAL A 71 4.35 13.55 2.45
C VAL A 71 3.72 14.95 2.45
N PRO A 72 4.44 16.06 2.21
CA PRO A 72 3.82 17.38 2.13
C PRO A 72 2.74 17.47 1.04
N ALA A 73 2.99 16.90 -0.13
CA ALA A 73 2.01 16.85 -1.20
C ALA A 73 0.77 16.00 -0.83
N LEU A 74 0.97 14.93 -0.06
CA LEU A 74 -0.12 14.11 0.45
C LEU A 74 -0.98 14.85 1.47
N VAL A 75 -0.36 15.59 2.39
CA VAL A 75 -1.05 16.45 3.37
C VAL A 75 -1.89 17.50 2.64
N GLU A 76 -1.31 18.20 1.68
CA GLU A 76 -2.02 19.19 0.87
C GLU A 76 -3.20 18.57 0.11
N ALA A 77 -3.03 17.38 -0.45
CA ALA A 77 -4.10 16.67 -1.16
C ALA A 77 -5.25 16.26 -0.24
N VAL A 78 -4.97 15.91 1.02
CA VAL A 78 -6.00 15.60 2.03
C VAL A 78 -6.73 16.87 2.45
N ASP A 79 -5.99 17.95 2.71
CA ASP A 79 -6.56 19.24 3.18
C ASP A 79 -7.43 19.91 2.10
N SER A 80 -7.06 19.74 0.83
CA SER A 80 -7.82 20.27 -0.33
C SER A 80 -8.87 19.32 -0.84
N GLY A 81 -8.99 18.12 -0.27
CA GLY A 81 -9.94 17.09 -0.68
C GLY A 81 -11.40 17.47 -0.39
N PRO A 82 -12.37 16.78 -1.01
CA PRO A 82 -13.78 17.00 -0.75
C PRO A 82 -14.13 16.70 0.71
N THR A 83 -14.96 17.56 1.29
CA THR A 83 -15.44 17.42 2.67
C THR A 83 -16.18 16.08 2.88
N ARG A 84 -16.20 15.61 4.12
CA ARG A 84 -16.80 14.34 4.55
C ARG A 84 -18.25 14.13 4.06
N ASP A 85 -19.02 15.21 3.83
CA ASP A 85 -20.39 15.15 3.34
C ASP A 85 -20.48 14.73 1.86
N ALA A 86 -19.49 15.10 1.05
CA ALA A 86 -19.39 14.64 -0.33
C ALA A 86 -19.02 13.13 -0.42
N LEU A 87 -18.34 12.61 0.56
CA LEU A 87 -18.00 11.19 0.71
C LEU A 87 -19.22 10.32 1.01
N GLY A 88 -20.10 10.76 1.91
CA GLY A 88 -21.32 10.03 2.23
C GLY A 88 -22.17 9.77 1.00
N HIS A 89 -22.28 10.74 0.09
CA HIS A 89 -23.01 10.59 -1.17
C HIS A 89 -22.32 9.65 -2.17
N ARG A 90 -21.00 9.69 -2.26
CA ARG A 90 -20.23 8.81 -3.17
C ARG A 90 -20.22 7.35 -2.73
N VAL A 91 -20.10 7.10 -1.42
CA VAL A 91 -20.16 5.74 -0.87
C VAL A 91 -21.53 5.13 -1.08
N SER A 92 -22.62 5.89 -0.88
CA SER A 92 -23.99 5.43 -1.17
C SER A 92 -24.23 5.14 -2.65
N ALA A 93 -23.67 5.94 -3.55
CA ALA A 93 -23.79 5.71 -4.99
C ALA A 93 -23.03 4.46 -5.45
N ARG A 94 -21.90 4.12 -4.83
CA ARG A 94 -21.15 2.88 -5.11
C ARG A 94 -21.80 1.63 -4.54
N GLN A 95 -22.51 1.75 -3.43
CA GLN A 95 -23.23 0.60 -2.85
C GLN A 95 -24.45 0.19 -3.67
N SER A 96 -24.97 1.07 -4.54
CA SER A 96 -26.10 0.78 -5.42
C SER A 96 -25.72 0.16 -6.77
N SER A 97 -24.46 0.22 -7.16
CA SER A 97 -23.95 -0.49 -8.33
C SER A 97 -23.41 -1.85 -7.88
N GLY A 98 -24.12 -2.93 -8.12
CA GLY A 98 -23.70 -4.29 -7.78
C GLY A 98 -22.22 -4.63 -8.05
N PRO A 99 -21.76 -5.84 -7.76
CA PRO A 99 -20.39 -6.23 -8.00
C PRO A 99 -20.02 -5.96 -9.46
N PRO A 100 -18.78 -5.47 -9.74
CA PRO A 100 -18.35 -5.21 -11.11
C PRO A 100 -18.41 -6.49 -11.95
N GLU A 101 -18.85 -6.37 -13.20
CA GLU A 101 -19.09 -7.49 -14.14
C GLU A 101 -17.87 -8.43 -14.35
N TRP A 102 -16.67 -7.98 -13.98
CA TRP A 102 -15.45 -8.78 -14.06
C TRP A 102 -15.24 -9.76 -12.88
N ILE A 103 -16.07 -9.65 -11.84
CA ILE A 103 -16.07 -10.64 -10.75
C ILE A 103 -17.00 -11.78 -11.20
N PRO A 104 -16.49 -12.97 -11.53
CA PRO A 104 -17.36 -14.12 -11.80
C PRO A 104 -18.22 -14.37 -10.58
N GLU A 105 -19.52 -14.59 -10.79
CA GLU A 105 -20.42 -15.00 -9.73
C GLU A 105 -19.83 -16.25 -9.04
N LEU A 106 -19.30 -16.05 -7.84
CA LEU A 106 -18.97 -17.16 -6.97
C LEU A 106 -20.32 -17.79 -6.59
N THR A 107 -20.72 -18.78 -7.36
CA THR A 107 -21.78 -19.69 -6.98
C THR A 107 -21.24 -20.46 -5.78
N ILE A 108 -21.35 -19.89 -4.59
CA ILE A 108 -21.17 -20.65 -3.36
C ILE A 108 -22.36 -21.60 -3.35
N GLY A 109 -22.07 -22.83 -3.72
CA GLY A 109 -23.04 -23.92 -3.68
C GLY A 109 -23.70 -23.95 -2.31
N ARG A 110 -24.98 -23.57 -2.29
CA ARG A 110 -25.89 -23.95 -1.24
C ARG A 110 -26.20 -25.42 -1.44
N GLU A 111 -25.24 -26.28 -1.13
CA GLU A 111 -25.56 -27.66 -0.89
C GLU A 111 -26.04 -27.82 0.55
N GLY A 112 -27.30 -28.10 0.65
CA GLY A 112 -27.84 -29.08 1.52
C GLY A 112 -28.34 -28.58 2.86
N ALA A 113 -29.59 -28.43 2.93
CA ALA A 113 -30.32 -28.86 4.11
C ALA A 113 -30.48 -30.35 4.07
#